data_2c58b3bc63c876e4dc3b54a346b85af6
#
_entry.id   2c58b3bc63c876e4dc3b54a346b85af6
#
_cell.length_a   1.000
_cell.length_b   1.000
_cell.length_c   1.000
_cell.angle_alpha   90.00
_cell.angle_beta   90.00
_cell.angle_gamma   90.00
#
_symmetry.space_group_name_H-M   'P 1'
#
loop_
_entity.id
_entity.type
_entity.pdbx_description
1 polymer ?
#
loop_
_entity_poly.entity_id
_entity_poly.type
_entity_poly.pdbx_seq_one_letter_code
_entity_poly.pdbx_strand_id
1 'polypeptide(L)'
;MKIEYHKNFSRQFEKLQRKEQERVLNTLKLFENEPLAEQLRNHRLKGELSRFRSIGADGDLRLLYYEKEPNHIIVVFAAIGSHSQLY
;
A
#
# COMPACT_ATOMS: atom_id res chain seq x y z
N MET A 1 4.13 10.59 10.68
CA MET A 1 3.47 10.20 9.41
C MET A 1 1.97 10.20 9.59
N LYS A 2 1.25 10.79 8.64
CA LYS A 2 -0.21 10.71 8.58
C LYS A 2 -0.60 9.82 7.40
N ILE A 3 -1.46 8.83 7.62
CA ILE A 3 -1.93 7.93 6.58
C ILE A 3 -3.38 8.25 6.27
N GLU A 4 -3.64 8.50 4.99
CA GLU A 4 -4.99 8.71 4.46
C GLU A 4 -5.31 7.56 3.50
N TYR A 5 -6.59 7.29 3.31
CA TYR A 5 -7.04 6.20 2.45
C TYR A 5 -8.01 6.72 1.40
N HIS A 6 -7.69 6.43 0.15
CA HIS A 6 -8.60 6.72 -0.95
C HIS A 6 -9.82 5.80 -0.86
N LYS A 7 -10.97 6.29 -1.30
CA LYS A 7 -12.21 5.52 -1.33
C LYS A 7 -12.06 4.16 -2.02
N ASN A 8 -11.30 4.12 -3.10
CA ASN A 8 -11.04 2.90 -3.85
C ASN A 8 -10.31 1.85 -2.98
N PHE A 9 -9.31 2.29 -2.20
CA PHE A 9 -8.57 1.40 -1.30
C PHE A 9 -9.53 0.79 -0.27
N SER A 10 -10.37 1.60 0.34
CA SER A 10 -11.32 1.13 1.35
C SER A 10 -12.30 0.12 0.78
N ARG A 11 -12.79 0.35 -0.43
CA ARG A 11 -13.69 -0.59 -1.11
C ARG A 11 -13.01 -1.91 -1.41
N GLN A 12 -11.79 -1.87 -1.87
CA GLN A 12 -11.02 -3.08 -2.16
C GLN A 12 -10.72 -3.85 -0.88
N PHE A 13 -10.39 -3.15 0.19
CA PHE A 13 -10.17 -3.76 1.48
C PHE A 13 -11.40 -4.53 1.97
N GLU A 14 -12.58 -3.92 1.87
CA GLU A 14 -13.83 -4.55 2.29
C GLU A 14 -14.13 -5.85 1.54
N LYS A 15 -13.66 -5.97 0.31
CA LYS A 15 -13.88 -7.15 -0.52
C LYS A 15 -12.90 -8.29 -0.26
N LEU A 16 -11.86 -8.04 0.50
CA LEU A 16 -10.86 -9.06 0.81
C LEU A 16 -11.43 -10.08 1.81
N GLN A 17 -10.89 -11.30 1.74
CA GLN A 17 -11.17 -12.29 2.75
C GLN A 17 -10.54 -11.87 4.07
N ARG A 18 -11.04 -12.37 5.17
CA ARG A 18 -10.59 -11.99 6.51
C ARG A 18 -9.07 -12.13 6.70
N LYS A 19 -8.50 -13.24 6.23
CA LYS A 19 -7.05 -13.46 6.34
C LYS A 19 -6.26 -12.40 5.60
N GLU A 20 -6.75 -12.00 4.44
CA GLU A 20 -6.11 -10.96 3.64
C GLU A 20 -6.23 -9.60 4.31
N GLN A 21 -7.38 -9.31 4.89
CA GLN A 21 -7.58 -8.07 5.64
C GLN A 21 -6.59 -7.99 6.82
N GLU A 22 -6.38 -9.09 7.52
CA GLU A 22 -5.42 -9.13 8.62
C GLU A 22 -3.99 -8.87 8.13
N ARG A 23 -3.62 -9.43 6.98
CA ARG A 23 -2.31 -9.19 6.38
C ARG A 23 -2.12 -7.72 6.03
N VAL A 24 -3.15 -7.11 5.43
CA VAL A 24 -3.11 -5.69 5.08
C VAL A 24 -2.95 -4.83 6.33
N LEU A 25 -3.72 -5.10 7.38
CA LEU A 25 -3.64 -4.34 8.63
C LEU A 25 -2.27 -4.46 9.28
N ASN A 26 -1.70 -5.66 9.31
CA ASN A 26 -0.35 -5.87 9.84
C ASN A 26 0.70 -5.15 9.02
N THR A 27 0.53 -5.17 7.71
CA THR A 27 1.44 -4.47 6.79
C THR A 27 1.40 -2.96 7.00
N LEU A 28 0.20 -2.41 7.14
CA LEU A 28 0.03 -0.97 7.40
C LEU A 28 0.65 -0.57 8.73
N LYS A 29 0.55 -1.43 9.74
CA LYS A 29 1.15 -1.18 11.04
C LYS A 29 2.68 -1.14 10.95
N LEU A 30 3.27 -2.08 10.23
CA LEU A 30 4.70 -2.10 9.99
C LEU A 30 5.12 -0.85 9.21
N PHE A 31 4.38 -0.53 8.15
CA PHE A 31 4.66 0.63 7.30
C PHE A 31 4.66 1.92 8.12
N GLU A 32 3.69 2.09 9.01
CA GLU A 32 3.58 3.29 9.84
C GLU A 32 4.81 3.49 10.71
N ASN A 33 5.37 2.40 11.24
CA ASN A 33 6.55 2.45 12.09
C ASN A 33 7.84 2.51 11.30
N GLU A 34 7.91 1.75 10.20
CA GLU A 34 9.12 1.61 9.39
C GLU A 34 8.73 1.53 7.92
N PRO A 35 8.46 2.68 7.27
CA PRO A 35 7.97 2.67 5.87
C PRO A 35 8.95 2.04 4.88
N LEU A 36 10.22 1.96 5.21
CA LEU A 36 11.23 1.35 4.35
C LEU A 36 11.73 0.00 4.87
N ALA A 37 10.97 -0.64 5.77
CA ALA A 37 11.32 -1.96 6.26
C ALA A 37 11.50 -2.94 5.10
N GLU A 38 12.53 -3.76 5.17
CA GLU A 38 12.89 -4.68 4.10
C GLU A 38 11.75 -5.61 3.70
N GLN A 39 10.97 -6.08 4.65
CA GLN A 39 9.85 -6.99 4.40
C GLN A 39 8.79 -6.40 3.50
N LEU A 40 8.66 -5.08 3.47
CA LEU A 40 7.68 -4.39 2.67
C LEU A 40 8.04 -4.33 1.19
N ARG A 41 9.33 -4.47 0.86
CA ARG A 41 9.82 -4.32 -0.51
C ARG A 41 9.32 -3.04 -1.16
N ASN A 42 9.38 -1.95 -0.39
CA ASN A 42 8.90 -0.65 -0.85
C ASN A 42 9.71 -0.17 -2.04
N HIS A 43 9.03 0.11 -3.14
CA HIS A 43 9.70 0.62 -4.34
C HIS A 43 8.78 1.51 -5.15
N ARG A 44 9.39 2.46 -5.86
CA ARG A 44 8.66 3.34 -6.77
C ARG A 44 8.34 2.59 -8.05
N LEU A 45 7.13 2.78 -8.56
CA LEU A 45 6.73 2.22 -9.83
C LEU A 45 7.25 3.08 -10.98
N LYS A 46 7.18 2.54 -12.20
CA LYS A 46 7.71 3.18 -13.41
C LYS A 46 6.58 3.58 -14.35
N GLY A 47 6.91 4.42 -15.33
CA GLY A 47 5.99 4.82 -16.38
C GLY A 47 4.82 5.65 -15.85
N GLU A 48 3.63 5.31 -16.28
CA GLU A 48 2.42 6.05 -15.91
C GLU A 48 2.10 5.99 -14.42
N LEU A 49 2.63 4.97 -13.73
CA LEU A 49 2.41 4.77 -12.30
C LEU A 49 3.53 5.36 -11.44
N SER A 50 4.39 6.18 -12.02
CA SER A 50 5.60 6.65 -11.35
C SER A 50 5.35 7.52 -10.11
N ARG A 51 4.14 8.07 -9.93
CA ARG A 51 3.80 8.80 -8.71
C ARG A 51 3.57 7.86 -7.52
N PHE A 52 3.37 6.58 -7.79
CA PHE A 52 3.04 5.60 -6.75
C PHE A 52 4.24 4.80 -6.33
N ARG A 53 4.17 4.34 -5.09
CA ARG A 53 5.07 3.32 -4.55
C ARG A 53 4.24 2.10 -4.20
N SER A 54 4.86 0.94 -4.24
CA SER A 54 4.21 -0.34 -3.93
C SER A 54 4.86 -0.98 -2.73
N ILE A 55 4.05 -1.50 -1.81
CA ILE A 55 4.52 -2.35 -0.73
C ILE A 55 3.79 -3.70 -0.79
N GLY A 56 4.48 -4.75 -0.38
CA GLY A 56 3.93 -6.10 -0.37
C GLY A 56 3.26 -6.44 0.95
N ALA A 57 2.12 -7.10 0.87
CA ALA A 57 1.37 -7.55 2.03
C ALA A 57 1.18 -9.06 1.97
N ASP A 58 2.24 -9.80 2.19
CA ASP A 58 2.30 -11.26 2.09
C ASP A 58 1.65 -11.84 0.84
N GLY A 59 2.21 -12.91 0.32
CA GLY A 59 1.71 -13.53 -0.90
C GLY A 59 1.75 -12.54 -2.06
N ASP A 60 0.67 -12.48 -2.82
CA ASP A 60 0.59 -11.66 -4.03
C ASP A 60 -0.07 -10.30 -3.81
N LEU A 61 -0.48 -9.98 -2.60
CA LEU A 61 -1.12 -8.70 -2.34
C LEU A 61 -0.12 -7.55 -2.37
N ARG A 62 -0.51 -6.48 -3.02
CA ARG A 62 0.27 -5.24 -3.11
C ARG A 62 -0.61 -4.07 -2.70
N LEU A 63 -0.01 -3.11 -2.01
CA LEU A 63 -0.68 -1.87 -1.63
C LEU A 63 0.03 -0.74 -2.36
N LEU A 64 -0.72 0.09 -3.06
CA LEU A 64 -0.16 1.25 -3.75
C LEU A 64 -0.45 2.51 -2.97
N TYR A 65 0.56 3.35 -2.79
CA TYR A 65 0.40 4.64 -2.13
C TYR A 65 1.23 5.71 -2.84
N TYR A 66 0.90 6.95 -2.57
CA TYR A 66 1.73 8.08 -3.00
C TYR A 66 1.92 9.02 -1.83
N GLU A 67 2.97 9.82 -1.91
CA GLU A 67 3.27 10.82 -0.89
C GLU A 67 2.55 12.11 -1.26
N LYS A 68 1.56 12.50 -0.46
CA LYS A 68 0.86 13.77 -0.61
C LYS A 68 1.77 14.92 -0.16
N GLU A 69 2.53 14.68 0.92
CA GLU A 69 3.65 15.51 1.32
C GLU A 69 4.90 14.65 1.39
N PRO A 70 6.04 15.16 0.87
CA PRO A 70 7.26 14.36 0.74
C PRO A 70 7.82 13.86 2.07
N ASN A 71 8.73 12.90 1.98
CA ASN A 71 9.39 12.27 3.13
C ASN A 71 8.43 11.54 4.06
N HIS A 72 7.37 10.97 3.48
CA HIS A 72 6.37 10.21 4.22
C HIS A 72 5.67 11.02 5.33
N ILE A 73 5.56 12.34 5.16
CA ILE A 73 4.82 13.16 6.11
C ILE A 73 3.33 12.87 6.02
N ILE A 74 2.79 12.91 4.79
CA ILE A 74 1.40 12.49 4.52
C ILE A 74 1.42 11.54 3.33
N VAL A 75 0.89 10.34 3.52
CA VAL A 75 0.78 9.36 2.45
C VAL A 75 -0.69 8.98 2.25
N VAL A 76 -1.04 8.64 1.00
CA VAL A 76 -2.39 8.22 0.64
C VAL A 76 -2.32 6.84 0.03
N PHE A 77 -2.97 5.86 0.65
CA PHE A 77 -3.10 4.53 0.06
C PHE A 77 -4.26 4.54 -0.92
N ALA A 78 -3.96 4.17 -2.16
CA ALA A 78 -4.87 4.35 -3.29
C ALA A 78 -5.50 3.05 -3.80
N ALA A 79 -4.81 1.92 -3.68
CA ALA A 79 -5.30 0.66 -4.25
C ALA A 79 -4.68 -0.55 -3.57
N ILE A 80 -5.44 -1.65 -3.57
CA ILE A 80 -5.00 -2.97 -3.13
C ILE A 80 -5.31 -3.94 -4.27
N GLY A 81 -4.40 -4.86 -4.56
CA GLY A 81 -4.66 -5.89 -5.54
C GLY A 81 -3.47 -6.80 -5.69
N SER A 82 -3.59 -7.78 -6.60
CA SER A 82 -2.47 -8.60 -6.99
C SER A 82 -1.59 -7.82 -7.96
N HIS A 83 -0.38 -8.33 -8.19
CA HIS A 83 0.52 -7.74 -9.18
C HIS A 83 -0.17 -7.56 -10.53
N SER A 84 -0.85 -8.59 -11.00
CA SER A 84 -1.51 -8.54 -12.31
C SER A 84 -2.73 -7.63 -12.34
N GLN A 85 -3.39 -7.40 -11.22
CA GLN A 85 -4.53 -6.47 -11.14
C GLN A 85 -4.11 -5.01 -11.16
N LEU A 86 -2.95 -4.70 -10.59
CA LEU A 86 -2.50 -3.32 -10.40
C LEU A 86 -1.57 -2.84 -11.51
N TYR A 87 -0.86 -3.76 -12.15
CA TYR A 87 0.17 -3.42 -13.15
C TYR A 87 -0.17 -4.00 -14.55
#